data_3de5c913e7924968d0af29bfc899dd81
#
_entry.id   3de5c913e7924968d0af29bfc899dd81
#
_cell.length_a   1.000
_cell.length_b   1.000
_cell.length_c   1.000
_cell.angle_alpha   90.00
_cell.angle_beta   90.00
_cell.angle_gamma   90.00
#
_symmetry.space_group_name_H-M   'P 1'
#
loop_
_entity.id
_entity.type
_entity.pdbx_description
1 polymer ?
#
loop_
_entity_poly.entity_id
_entity_poly.type
_entity_poly.pdbx_seq_one_letter_code
_entity_poly.pdbx_strand_id
1 'polypeptide(L)'
;MDESTIVATTPADYKTGNVTVTIHGYTMTGSAMFNPNSKGDVTVLYLQNYKQPFAKANDENWKNGEWWTPAVWNQNKASFNAKNNTTVTGMQYKAAEGFTLAFQNGWEKEAYTNGKIWQVATLRPGKYRLEVTYAYTMVVSDAGNFISALMAKGNSESDIPNVADIEQLNGVCAIYDKAGTNDDSGVLV
;
A
#
# COMPACT_ATOMS: atom_id res chain seq x y z
N MET A 1 -5.56 21.08 9.66
CA MET A 1 -6.95 20.53 9.58
C MET A 1 -7.75 21.60 8.88
N ASP A 2 -8.49 21.27 7.89
CA ASP A 2 -9.44 22.20 7.32
C ASP A 2 -10.65 22.33 8.25
N GLU A 3 -11.43 23.41 8.11
CA GLU A 3 -12.57 23.71 8.98
C GLU A 3 -13.73 22.70 8.84
N SER A 4 -13.64 21.74 7.91
CA SER A 4 -14.68 20.76 7.61
C SER A 4 -14.42 19.38 8.21
N THR A 5 -13.28 19.14 8.83
CA THR A 5 -12.86 17.82 9.31
C THR A 5 -12.68 17.77 10.81
N ILE A 6 -13.40 16.87 11.47
CA ILE A 6 -13.23 16.54 12.88
C ILE A 6 -12.61 15.15 12.99
N VAL A 7 -11.47 15.05 13.66
CA VAL A 7 -10.84 13.79 13.99
C VAL A 7 -11.06 13.48 15.45
N ALA A 8 -11.66 12.32 15.74
CA ALA A 8 -11.92 11.87 17.11
C ALA A 8 -11.42 10.45 17.32
N THR A 9 -10.90 10.16 18.51
CA THR A 9 -10.55 8.82 18.93
C THR A 9 -11.77 8.19 19.61
N THR A 10 -12.15 6.99 19.16
CA THR A 10 -13.24 6.24 19.79
C THR A 10 -12.81 5.73 21.18
N PRO A 11 -13.66 5.81 22.19
CA PRO A 11 -13.38 5.22 23.50
C PRO A 11 -13.30 3.70 23.43
N ALA A 12 -12.70 3.06 24.44
CA ALA A 12 -12.52 1.61 24.46
C ALA A 12 -13.84 0.82 24.51
N ASP A 13 -14.89 1.45 25.04
CA ASP A 13 -16.23 0.87 25.25
C ASP A 13 -17.24 1.29 24.16
N TYR A 14 -16.76 1.72 23.01
CA TYR A 14 -17.62 2.18 21.90
C TYR A 14 -18.68 1.14 21.51
N LYS A 15 -19.85 1.63 21.09
CA LYS A 15 -20.97 0.82 20.62
C LYS A 15 -21.40 1.26 19.21
N THR A 16 -22.14 0.37 18.55
CA THR A 16 -22.82 0.74 17.31
C THR A 16 -23.78 1.90 17.53
N GLY A 17 -23.73 2.90 16.70
CA GLY A 17 -24.63 4.05 16.79
C GLY A 17 -24.26 5.16 15.81
N ASN A 18 -25.12 6.15 15.72
CA ASN A 18 -24.86 7.33 14.91
C ASN A 18 -23.73 8.15 15.54
N VAL A 19 -22.92 8.74 14.69
CA VAL A 19 -21.92 9.72 15.15
C VAL A 19 -22.64 11.04 15.46
N THR A 20 -22.47 11.54 16.68
CA THR A 20 -23.02 12.83 17.10
C THR A 20 -21.90 13.80 17.46
N VAL A 21 -22.10 15.06 17.13
CA VAL A 21 -21.21 16.15 17.53
C VAL A 21 -22.02 17.15 18.33
N THR A 22 -21.56 17.47 19.53
CA THR A 22 -22.20 18.49 20.39
C THR A 22 -21.28 19.69 20.53
N ILE A 23 -21.76 20.87 20.14
CA ILE A 23 -21.05 22.13 20.24
C ILE A 23 -21.97 23.13 20.95
N HIS A 24 -21.51 23.74 22.04
CA HIS A 24 -22.27 24.70 22.81
C HIS A 24 -23.69 24.25 23.19
N GLY A 25 -23.85 22.95 23.46
CA GLY A 25 -25.15 22.36 23.83
C GLY A 25 -26.04 21.97 22.64
N TYR A 26 -25.66 22.28 21.42
CA TYR A 26 -26.36 21.81 20.22
C TYR A 26 -25.77 20.50 19.73
N THR A 27 -26.63 19.48 19.63
CA THR A 27 -26.20 18.15 19.15
C THR A 27 -26.67 17.96 17.70
N MET A 28 -25.70 17.65 16.84
CA MET A 28 -25.92 17.23 15.47
C MET A 28 -25.68 15.73 15.34
N THR A 29 -26.55 15.04 14.68
CA THR A 29 -26.43 13.60 14.43
C THR A 29 -26.12 13.37 12.96
N GLY A 30 -25.01 12.69 12.68
CA GLY A 30 -24.66 12.30 11.32
C GLY A 30 -25.62 11.21 10.79
N SER A 31 -25.81 11.19 9.48
CA SER A 31 -26.61 10.14 8.81
C SER A 31 -25.87 8.81 8.76
N ALA A 32 -24.54 8.81 8.85
CA ALA A 32 -23.73 7.60 8.87
C ALA A 32 -23.73 6.96 10.26
N MET A 33 -23.97 5.68 10.31
CA MET A 33 -23.92 4.89 11.53
C MET A 33 -22.52 4.28 11.70
N PHE A 34 -21.89 4.55 12.84
CA PHE A 34 -20.69 3.84 13.22
C PHE A 34 -21.05 2.42 13.69
N ASN A 35 -20.56 1.40 12.98
CA ASN A 35 -20.76 0.00 13.35
C ASN A 35 -19.40 -0.70 13.50
N PRO A 36 -18.95 -0.96 14.74
CA PRO A 36 -17.67 -1.60 15.00
C PRO A 36 -17.61 -3.05 14.51
N ASN A 37 -18.76 -3.68 14.29
CA ASN A 37 -18.88 -5.06 13.83
C ASN A 37 -19.21 -5.16 12.34
N SER A 38 -19.20 -4.04 11.60
CA SER A 38 -19.46 -4.06 10.17
C SER A 38 -18.38 -4.86 9.43
N LYS A 39 -18.83 -5.64 8.45
CA LYS A 39 -17.95 -6.26 7.46
C LYS A 39 -17.94 -5.39 6.22
N GLY A 40 -16.82 -5.28 5.56
CA GLY A 40 -16.71 -4.54 4.31
C GLY A 40 -15.34 -3.94 4.10
N ASP A 41 -15.21 -3.16 3.04
CA ASP A 41 -13.98 -2.45 2.74
C ASP A 41 -13.77 -1.32 3.74
N VAL A 42 -12.65 -1.40 4.44
CA VAL A 42 -12.22 -0.42 5.46
C VAL A 42 -10.92 0.29 5.05
N THR A 43 -10.49 0.13 3.82
CA THR A 43 -9.22 0.65 3.30
C THR A 43 -9.05 2.14 3.59
N VAL A 44 -10.08 2.94 3.30
CA VAL A 44 -10.07 4.39 3.50
C VAL A 44 -9.85 4.82 4.97
N LEU A 45 -10.13 3.94 5.93
CA LEU A 45 -9.94 4.23 7.35
C LEU A 45 -8.48 4.05 7.80
N TYR A 46 -7.72 3.25 7.06
CA TYR A 46 -6.40 2.80 7.49
C TYR A 46 -5.27 3.13 6.52
N LEU A 47 -5.56 3.23 5.23
CA LEU A 47 -4.57 3.53 4.20
C LEU A 47 -4.86 4.85 3.51
N GLN A 48 -3.78 5.57 3.21
CA GLN A 48 -3.82 6.79 2.43
C GLN A 48 -3.15 6.55 1.08
N ASN A 49 -3.53 7.32 0.06
CA ASN A 49 -2.91 7.19 -1.25
C ASN A 49 -2.83 5.72 -1.71
N TYR A 50 -3.95 5.00 -1.59
CA TYR A 50 -4.03 3.55 -1.75
C TYR A 50 -4.57 3.12 -3.12
N LYS A 51 -4.94 4.05 -3.97
CA LYS A 51 -5.52 3.78 -5.30
C LYS A 51 -5.03 4.77 -6.35
N GLN A 52 -5.09 4.33 -7.59
CA GLN A 52 -4.80 5.18 -8.75
C GLN A 52 -5.82 6.32 -8.94
N PRO A 53 -5.36 7.47 -9.45
CA PRO A 53 -3.95 7.84 -9.62
C PRO A 53 -3.31 8.14 -8.25
N PHE A 54 -2.10 7.62 -8.03
CA PHE A 54 -1.38 7.86 -6.78
C PHE A 54 -0.87 9.31 -6.72
N ALA A 55 -0.90 9.91 -5.55
CA ALA A 55 -0.33 11.22 -5.31
C ALA A 55 1.18 11.14 -5.09
N LYS A 56 1.93 12.07 -5.66
CA LYS A 56 3.37 12.20 -5.46
C LYS A 56 3.69 12.98 -4.19
N ALA A 57 4.80 12.63 -3.52
CA ALA A 57 5.25 13.30 -2.30
C ALA A 57 5.76 14.73 -2.58
N ASN A 58 6.37 14.93 -3.74
CA ASN A 58 6.92 16.20 -4.20
C ASN A 58 7.00 16.20 -5.72
N ASP A 59 7.52 17.28 -6.31
CA ASP A 59 7.71 17.41 -7.75
C ASP A 59 9.06 16.88 -8.25
N GLU A 60 9.85 16.29 -7.35
CA GLU A 60 11.15 15.73 -7.69
C GLU A 60 10.98 14.46 -8.53
N ASN A 61 11.52 14.50 -9.71
CA ASN A 61 11.51 13.42 -10.67
C ASN A 61 12.84 12.66 -10.59
N TRP A 62 12.77 11.37 -10.39
CA TRP A 62 13.93 10.52 -10.16
C TRP A 62 14.67 10.16 -11.44
N LYS A 63 13.95 10.00 -12.54
CA LYS A 63 14.53 9.54 -13.80
C LYS A 63 13.66 9.90 -15.01
N ASN A 64 14.23 10.64 -15.94
CA ASN A 64 13.70 10.84 -17.29
C ASN A 64 12.21 11.22 -17.37
N GLY A 65 11.68 11.91 -16.39
CA GLY A 65 10.27 12.26 -16.37
C GLY A 65 9.31 11.09 -16.03
N GLU A 66 9.81 9.97 -15.50
CA GLU A 66 8.99 8.75 -15.34
C GLU A 66 8.74 8.33 -13.90
N TRP A 67 9.65 8.66 -12.96
CA TRP A 67 9.58 8.11 -11.61
C TRP A 67 9.54 9.19 -10.53
N TRP A 68 8.68 8.99 -9.54
CA TRP A 68 8.50 9.85 -8.37
C TRP A 68 8.39 9.03 -7.09
N THR A 69 8.55 9.71 -5.97
CA THR A 69 8.23 9.15 -4.65
C THR A 69 6.73 9.25 -4.41
N PRO A 70 6.04 8.16 -4.12
CA PRO A 70 4.63 8.20 -3.74
C PRO A 70 4.45 8.86 -2.36
N ALA A 71 3.47 9.74 -2.23
CA ALA A 71 3.15 10.36 -0.96
C ALA A 71 2.70 9.30 0.07
N VAL A 72 3.12 9.47 1.31
CA VAL A 72 2.77 8.64 2.49
C VAL A 72 3.21 7.18 2.44
N TRP A 73 3.90 6.77 1.40
CA TRP A 73 4.53 5.45 1.31
C TRP A 73 5.99 5.53 1.69
N ASN A 74 6.43 4.58 2.51
CA ASN A 74 7.83 4.39 2.85
C ASN A 74 8.49 3.44 1.84
N GLN A 75 9.79 3.63 1.61
CA GLN A 75 10.61 2.78 0.75
C GLN A 75 11.97 2.53 1.42
N ASN A 76 12.53 1.35 1.20
CA ASN A 76 13.87 1.06 1.69
C ASN A 76 14.94 1.24 0.60
N LYS A 77 16.22 1.19 1.02
CA LYS A 77 17.35 1.35 0.10
C LYS A 77 17.44 0.25 -0.96
N ALA A 78 17.02 -0.96 -0.64
CA ALA A 78 17.00 -2.07 -1.59
C ALA A 78 16.04 -1.85 -2.76
N SER A 79 15.12 -0.89 -2.65
CA SER A 79 14.22 -0.47 -3.72
C SER A 79 14.90 0.39 -4.79
N PHE A 80 16.17 0.76 -4.63
CA PHE A 80 16.91 1.59 -5.57
C PHE A 80 17.86 0.76 -6.43
N ASN A 81 17.96 1.11 -7.71
CA ASN A 81 18.93 0.50 -8.61
C ASN A 81 20.34 1.05 -8.32
N ALA A 82 21.24 0.19 -7.86
CA ALA A 82 22.60 0.58 -7.48
C ALA A 82 23.44 1.05 -8.67
N LYS A 83 23.25 0.45 -9.85
CA LYS A 83 24.06 0.73 -11.04
C LYS A 83 23.85 2.12 -11.60
N ASN A 84 22.61 2.57 -11.66
CA ASN A 84 22.24 3.84 -12.26
C ASN A 84 21.72 4.86 -11.25
N ASN A 85 21.82 4.54 -9.96
CA ASN A 85 21.26 5.34 -8.87
C ASN A 85 19.79 5.72 -9.12
N THR A 86 19.01 4.78 -9.63
CA THR A 86 17.61 4.98 -9.98
C THR A 86 16.72 4.06 -9.16
N THR A 87 15.56 4.56 -8.84
CA THR A 87 14.51 3.79 -8.19
C THR A 87 13.99 2.70 -9.12
N VAL A 88 13.84 1.50 -8.59
CA VAL A 88 13.18 0.37 -9.26
C VAL A 88 11.82 0.04 -8.64
N THR A 89 11.49 0.72 -7.56
CA THR A 89 10.20 0.65 -6.87
C THR A 89 9.77 2.07 -6.55
N GLY A 90 8.52 2.38 -6.76
CA GLY A 90 8.00 3.71 -6.47
C GLY A 90 6.74 4.01 -7.23
N MET A 91 6.64 5.22 -7.73
CA MET A 91 5.50 5.68 -8.50
C MET A 91 5.95 6.02 -9.91
N GLN A 92 5.39 5.34 -10.89
CA GLN A 92 5.65 5.57 -12.31
C GLN A 92 4.46 6.28 -12.96
N TYR A 93 4.72 7.26 -13.82
CA TYR A 93 3.70 7.85 -14.66
C TYR A 93 3.51 7.05 -15.94
N LYS A 94 2.28 6.69 -16.22
CA LYS A 94 1.84 6.08 -17.48
C LYS A 94 0.69 6.90 -18.06
N ALA A 95 0.76 7.23 -19.34
CA ALA A 95 -0.17 8.18 -19.95
C ALA A 95 -1.66 7.75 -19.87
N ALA A 96 -1.93 6.45 -19.93
CA ALA A 96 -3.29 5.92 -19.87
C ALA A 96 -3.84 5.79 -18.43
N GLU A 97 -2.98 5.49 -17.47
CA GLU A 97 -3.38 5.16 -16.10
C GLU A 97 -3.05 6.25 -15.08
N GLY A 98 -2.26 7.25 -15.48
CA GLY A 98 -1.71 8.23 -14.57
C GLY A 98 -0.58 7.66 -13.70
N PHE A 99 -0.50 8.11 -12.46
CA PHE A 99 0.52 7.62 -11.53
C PHE A 99 0.14 6.28 -10.92
N THR A 100 1.02 5.29 -11.08
CA THR A 100 0.86 3.92 -10.57
C THR A 100 1.97 3.58 -9.59
N LEU A 101 1.70 2.79 -8.55
CA LEU A 101 2.77 2.12 -7.82
C LEU A 101 3.37 1.03 -8.71
N ALA A 102 4.68 1.01 -8.82
CA ALA A 102 5.38 0.11 -9.71
C ALA A 102 6.65 -0.46 -9.09
N PHE A 103 6.92 -1.69 -9.45
CA PHE A 103 8.17 -2.40 -9.16
C PHE A 103 8.76 -2.80 -10.51
N GLN A 104 10.02 -2.50 -10.73
CA GLN A 104 10.68 -2.81 -11.99
C GLN A 104 12.09 -3.35 -11.78
N ASN A 105 12.34 -4.48 -12.42
CA ASN A 105 13.62 -5.14 -12.55
C ASN A 105 13.82 -5.48 -14.04
N GLY A 106 15.04 -5.51 -14.53
CA GLY A 106 15.32 -5.76 -15.94
C GLY A 106 15.62 -4.47 -16.73
N TRP A 107 15.69 -4.55 -18.07
CA TRP A 107 16.04 -3.44 -18.95
C TRP A 107 17.29 -2.69 -18.48
N GLU A 108 18.43 -3.39 -18.40
CA GLU A 108 19.72 -2.87 -17.90
C GLU A 108 19.73 -2.48 -16.40
N LYS A 109 18.71 -2.83 -15.64
CA LYS A 109 18.69 -2.64 -14.20
C LYS A 109 19.22 -3.88 -13.49
N GLU A 110 19.95 -3.66 -12.41
CA GLU A 110 20.38 -4.76 -11.57
C GLU A 110 19.18 -5.38 -10.85
N ALA A 111 19.24 -6.70 -10.67
CA ALA A 111 18.32 -7.38 -9.78
C ALA A 111 18.47 -6.83 -8.36
N TYR A 112 17.39 -6.77 -7.62
CA TYR A 112 17.38 -6.36 -6.24
C TYR A 112 16.60 -7.34 -5.38
N THR A 113 17.01 -7.47 -4.14
CA THR A 113 16.40 -8.37 -3.16
C THR A 113 15.94 -7.55 -1.96
N ASN A 114 14.82 -7.94 -1.36
CA ASN A 114 14.24 -7.25 -0.20
C ASN A 114 13.86 -5.77 -0.46
N GLY A 115 13.51 -5.43 -1.70
CA GLY A 115 12.87 -4.16 -1.99
C GLY A 115 11.50 -4.09 -1.32
N LYS A 116 11.27 -3.07 -0.50
CA LYS A 116 10.05 -2.92 0.29
C LYS A 116 9.44 -1.54 0.10
N ILE A 117 8.12 -1.52 -0.02
CA ILE A 117 7.30 -0.32 0.04
C ILE A 117 6.14 -0.58 0.98
N TRP A 118 5.86 0.33 1.91
CA TRP A 118 4.86 0.06 2.95
C TRP A 118 4.21 1.32 3.52
N GLN A 119 3.07 1.12 4.16
CA GLN A 119 2.46 2.06 5.09
C GLN A 119 2.32 1.41 6.47
N VAL A 120 2.23 2.24 7.51
CA VAL A 120 1.94 1.80 8.87
C VAL A 120 0.53 2.23 9.23
N ALA A 121 -0.27 1.30 9.73
CA ALA A 121 -1.62 1.56 10.18
C ALA A 121 -1.91 0.86 11.51
N THR A 122 -2.64 1.52 12.40
CA THR A 122 -3.10 0.89 13.64
C THR A 122 -4.47 0.30 13.42
N LEU A 123 -4.52 -1.02 13.24
CA LEU A 123 -5.76 -1.74 13.07
C LEU A 123 -6.43 -2.02 14.41
N ARG A 124 -7.75 -1.96 14.46
CA ARG A 124 -8.53 -2.44 15.61
C ARG A 124 -8.48 -3.97 15.70
N PRO A 125 -8.76 -4.55 16.88
CA PRO A 125 -8.91 -5.99 16.96
C PRO A 125 -9.95 -6.51 15.97
N GLY A 126 -9.58 -7.52 15.16
CA GLY A 126 -10.46 -8.06 14.12
C GLY A 126 -9.76 -9.05 13.21
N LYS A 127 -10.51 -9.61 12.29
CA LYS A 127 -9.98 -10.40 11.17
C LYS A 127 -9.97 -9.53 9.92
N TYR A 128 -8.84 -9.42 9.27
CA TYR A 128 -8.63 -8.62 8.08
C TYR A 128 -8.17 -9.50 6.93
N ARG A 129 -8.52 -9.07 5.73
CA ARG A 129 -8.01 -9.59 4.48
C ARG A 129 -7.42 -8.43 3.70
N LEU A 130 -6.20 -8.56 3.24
CA LEU A 130 -5.57 -7.63 2.32
C LEU A 130 -5.87 -8.07 0.89
N GLU A 131 -6.36 -7.15 0.08
CA GLU A 131 -6.55 -7.35 -1.35
C GLU A 131 -5.75 -6.28 -2.09
N VAL A 132 -4.92 -6.70 -3.03
CA VAL A 132 -4.11 -5.80 -3.87
C VAL A 132 -4.43 -6.06 -5.33
N THR A 133 -5.02 -5.08 -5.99
CA THR A 133 -5.22 -5.13 -7.43
C THR A 133 -3.90 -4.79 -8.13
N TYR A 134 -3.51 -5.64 -9.07
CA TYR A 134 -2.31 -5.45 -9.88
C TYR A 134 -2.64 -5.50 -11.37
N ALA A 135 -1.79 -4.86 -12.17
CA ALA A 135 -1.85 -4.88 -13.61
C ALA A 135 -0.45 -4.73 -14.22
N TYR A 136 -0.30 -5.08 -15.47
CA TYR A 136 0.97 -4.96 -16.22
C TYR A 136 2.13 -5.71 -15.57
N THR A 137 1.85 -6.85 -14.97
CA THR A 137 2.89 -7.68 -14.39
C THR A 137 3.60 -8.47 -15.47
N MET A 138 4.92 -8.46 -15.41
CA MET A 138 5.77 -9.29 -16.22
C MET A 138 6.85 -9.88 -15.31
N VAL A 139 6.80 -11.19 -15.13
CA VAL A 139 7.86 -11.96 -14.46
C VAL A 139 8.60 -12.73 -15.53
N VAL A 140 9.80 -12.29 -15.89
CA VAL A 140 10.63 -12.93 -16.88
C VAL A 140 11.24 -14.19 -16.29
N SER A 141 11.04 -15.28 -16.92
CA SER A 141 11.53 -16.66 -16.91
C SER A 141 12.41 -17.21 -15.78
N ASP A 142 12.90 -16.42 -14.84
CA ASP A 142 13.84 -16.93 -13.85
C ASP A 142 13.14 -17.31 -12.55
N ALA A 143 13.41 -18.52 -12.09
CA ALA A 143 12.96 -19.01 -10.80
C ALA A 143 13.40 -18.04 -9.67
N GLY A 144 12.47 -17.68 -8.81
CA GLY A 144 12.74 -16.83 -7.65
C GLY A 144 12.44 -15.34 -7.82
N ASN A 145 11.96 -14.90 -9.00
CA ASN A 145 11.44 -13.55 -9.15
C ASN A 145 9.98 -13.51 -8.73
N PHE A 146 9.66 -12.70 -7.74
CA PHE A 146 8.27 -12.54 -7.30
C PHE A 146 7.99 -11.18 -6.66
N ILE A 147 6.71 -10.84 -6.58
CA ILE A 147 6.18 -9.71 -5.82
C ILE A 147 5.26 -10.28 -4.75
N SER A 148 5.37 -9.80 -3.54
CA SER A 148 4.49 -10.20 -2.45
C SER A 148 3.75 -9.04 -1.83
N ALA A 149 2.49 -9.29 -1.43
CA ALA A 149 1.66 -8.40 -0.64
C ALA A 149 1.37 -9.05 0.71
N LEU A 150 1.62 -8.34 1.80
CA LEU A 150 1.45 -8.89 3.13
C LEU A 150 1.07 -7.83 4.18
N MET A 151 0.53 -8.28 5.29
CA MET A 151 0.39 -7.49 6.52
C MET A 151 1.35 -8.03 7.57
N ALA A 152 2.32 -7.24 8.00
CA ALA A 152 3.24 -7.56 9.07
C ALA A 152 2.86 -6.80 10.35
N LYS A 153 3.08 -7.43 11.50
CA LYS A 153 2.92 -6.76 12.79
C LYS A 153 4.18 -5.98 13.11
N GLY A 154 4.05 -4.68 13.30
CA GLY A 154 5.17 -3.80 13.62
C GLY A 154 4.94 -2.38 13.12
N ASN A 155 5.99 -1.56 13.12
CA ASN A 155 5.91 -0.17 12.70
C ASN A 155 7.16 0.31 11.94
N SER A 156 8.06 -0.60 11.58
CA SER A 156 9.33 -0.30 10.94
C SER A 156 9.64 -1.25 9.80
N GLU A 157 10.64 -0.91 8.99
CA GLU A 157 11.14 -1.76 7.91
C GLU A 157 11.56 -3.15 8.40
N SER A 158 12.20 -3.24 9.58
CA SER A 158 12.71 -4.49 10.14
C SER A 158 11.60 -5.48 10.51
N ASP A 159 10.38 -5.00 10.69
CA ASP A 159 9.23 -5.84 11.01
C ASP A 159 8.61 -6.49 9.75
N ILE A 160 9.02 -6.03 8.57
CA ILE A 160 8.59 -6.61 7.30
C ILE A 160 9.56 -7.75 6.96
N PRO A 161 9.08 -9.00 6.81
CA PRO A 161 9.94 -10.14 6.53
C PRO A 161 10.74 -9.95 5.24
N ASN A 162 11.92 -10.52 5.21
CA ASN A 162 12.75 -10.59 4.02
C ASN A 162 12.31 -11.73 3.11
N VAL A 163 12.75 -11.69 1.86
CA VAL A 163 12.40 -12.68 0.82
C VAL A 163 12.61 -14.12 1.29
N ALA A 164 13.73 -14.40 1.97
CA ALA A 164 14.02 -15.76 2.47
C ALA A 164 13.00 -16.27 3.51
N ASP A 165 12.29 -15.38 4.18
CA ASP A 165 11.35 -15.70 5.24
C ASP A 165 9.89 -15.78 4.72
N ILE A 166 9.62 -15.22 3.53
CA ILE A 166 8.27 -15.07 2.99
C ILE A 166 7.61 -16.42 2.72
N GLU A 167 8.34 -17.39 2.20
CA GLU A 167 7.81 -18.74 1.92
C GLU A 167 7.32 -19.45 3.18
N GLN A 168 7.81 -19.05 4.35
CA GLN A 168 7.41 -19.60 5.64
C GLN A 168 6.14 -18.93 6.19
N LEU A 169 5.70 -17.83 5.61
CA LEU A 169 4.52 -17.06 6.03
C LEU A 169 3.21 -17.60 5.42
N ASN A 170 3.07 -18.90 5.37
CA ASN A 170 1.94 -19.57 4.76
C ASN A 170 0.60 -19.02 5.28
N GLY A 171 -0.24 -18.49 4.40
CA GLY A 171 -1.58 -17.97 4.75
C GLY A 171 -1.62 -16.52 5.24
N VAL A 172 -0.47 -15.81 5.27
CA VAL A 172 -0.42 -14.37 5.64
C VAL A 172 0.24 -13.50 4.55
N CYS A 173 0.61 -14.10 3.45
CA CYS A 173 1.28 -13.43 2.34
C CYS A 173 0.71 -13.92 1.02
N ALA A 174 0.35 -13.01 0.14
CA ALA A 174 0.03 -13.30 -1.25
C ALA A 174 1.27 -13.09 -2.11
N ILE A 175 1.57 -14.06 -2.98
CA ILE A 175 2.74 -14.04 -3.85
C ILE A 175 2.29 -14.04 -5.31
N TYR A 176 2.87 -13.17 -6.12
CA TYR A 176 2.81 -13.20 -7.56
C TYR A 176 4.16 -13.65 -8.12
N ASP A 177 4.18 -14.82 -8.73
CA ASP A 177 5.38 -15.47 -9.27
C ASP A 177 5.17 -16.12 -10.65
N LYS A 178 4.13 -15.73 -11.36
CA LYS A 178 3.77 -16.30 -12.67
C LYS A 178 4.82 -15.98 -13.72
N ALA A 179 5.84 -16.80 -13.81
CA ALA A 179 6.92 -16.66 -14.79
C ALA A 179 6.41 -16.73 -16.23
N GLY A 180 7.01 -15.94 -17.12
CA GLY A 180 6.68 -15.93 -18.54
C GLY A 180 5.37 -15.24 -18.89
N THR A 181 4.67 -14.61 -17.94
CA THR A 181 3.47 -13.82 -18.22
C THR A 181 3.84 -12.39 -18.63
N ASN A 182 3.00 -11.82 -19.49
CA ASN A 182 3.12 -10.46 -19.95
C ASN A 182 1.76 -9.78 -19.84
N ASP A 183 1.73 -8.55 -19.32
CA ASP A 183 0.51 -7.76 -19.16
C ASP A 183 -0.61 -8.45 -18.34
N ASP A 184 -0.23 -9.29 -17.38
CA ASP A 184 -1.20 -9.95 -16.49
C ASP A 184 -1.79 -8.95 -15.49
N SER A 185 -3.02 -9.19 -15.09
CA SER A 185 -3.76 -8.38 -14.14
C SER A 185 -4.66 -9.24 -13.26
N GLY A 186 -4.93 -8.77 -12.06
CA GLY A 186 -5.76 -9.52 -11.13
C GLY A 186 -5.76 -8.93 -9.72
N VAL A 187 -6.08 -9.78 -8.75
CA VAL A 187 -6.09 -9.45 -7.33
C VAL A 187 -5.25 -10.48 -6.57
N LEU A 188 -4.31 -10.00 -5.77
CA LEU A 188 -3.62 -10.77 -4.73
C LEU A 188 -4.44 -10.69 -3.43
N VAL A 189 -4.62 -11.83 -2.75
CA VAL A 189 -5.43 -11.95 -1.52
C VAL A 189 -4.69 -12.72 -0.45
#